data_58cd4af0251d112b5b49c3119015f9fe
#
_entry.id   58cd4af0251d112b5b49c3119015f9fe
#
_cell.length_a   1.000
_cell.length_b   1.000
_cell.length_c   1.000
_cell.angle_alpha   90.00
_cell.angle_beta   90.00
_cell.angle_gamma   90.00
#
_symmetry.space_group_name_H-M   'P 1'
#
loop_
_entity.id
_entity.type
_entity.pdbx_description
1 polymer ?
#
loop_
_entity_poly.entity_id
_entity_poly.type
_entity_poly.pdbx_seq_one_letter_code
_entity_poly.pdbx_strand_id
1 'polypeptide(L)'
;MKDLIFSHYTVKDIDPAPWTRTWETLSEFGERFAPKLAPLGIKLKLRKVILDDITEDNLMMGNMVTIESPELGLKETPIENLLMLELDFTDCDECAVPGGAKFPCRTFRDFDGKDCQALPEEFFMEAALRVAFSAQEAGGCGCLNCSSCASGCGDEEQGICHDHFKE
;
A
#
# COMPACT_ATOMS: atom_id res chain seq x y z
N MET A 1 -11.77 15.78 8.11
CA MET A 1 -11.12 15.14 6.94
C MET A 1 -10.33 13.93 7.44
N LYS A 2 -10.49 12.80 6.79
CA LYS A 2 -9.78 11.56 7.16
C LYS A 2 -8.45 11.50 6.43
N ASP A 3 -7.37 11.20 7.12
CA ASP A 3 -6.05 11.11 6.50
C ASP A 3 -5.87 9.75 5.80
N LEU A 4 -5.37 9.78 4.58
CA LEU A 4 -4.87 8.63 3.84
C LEU A 4 -3.39 8.86 3.57
N ILE A 5 -2.54 8.05 4.19
CA ILE A 5 -1.10 8.29 4.22
C ILE A 5 -0.38 7.16 3.47
N PHE A 6 0.35 7.52 2.44
CA PHE A 6 1.33 6.63 1.81
C PHE A 6 2.72 6.91 2.35
N SER A 7 3.43 5.88 2.74
CA SER A 7 4.82 5.98 3.21
C SER A 7 5.74 5.16 2.32
N HIS A 8 6.78 5.79 1.79
CA HIS A 8 7.82 5.13 1.00
C HIS A 8 9.09 4.98 1.83
N TYR A 9 9.53 3.74 1.99
CA TYR A 9 10.70 3.37 2.77
C TYR A 9 11.95 3.34 1.91
N THR A 10 12.97 4.03 2.35
CA THR A 10 14.31 4.03 1.73
C THR A 10 15.37 3.85 2.81
N VAL A 11 16.59 3.59 2.40
CA VAL A 11 17.76 3.48 3.29
C VAL A 11 18.69 4.66 3.01
N LYS A 12 19.23 5.23 4.07
CA LYS A 12 20.14 6.38 3.98
C LYS A 12 21.35 6.04 3.10
N ASP A 13 21.74 6.99 2.26
CA ASP A 13 22.86 6.88 1.31
C ASP A 13 22.70 5.77 0.24
N ILE A 14 21.48 5.25 0.07
CA ILE A 14 21.15 4.28 -0.97
C ILE A 14 19.98 4.82 -1.78
N ASP A 15 20.18 4.96 -3.09
CA ASP A 15 19.21 5.54 -4.00
C ASP A 15 19.20 4.85 -5.36
N PRO A 16 18.81 3.57 -5.43
CA PRO A 16 18.70 2.86 -6.70
C PRO A 16 17.62 3.48 -7.58
N ALA A 17 17.81 3.44 -8.89
CA ALA A 17 16.87 4.01 -9.83
C ALA A 17 15.41 3.50 -9.66
N PRO A 18 15.13 2.21 -9.37
CA PRO A 18 13.78 1.77 -9.08
C PRO A 18 13.13 2.48 -7.88
N TRP A 19 13.89 2.78 -6.81
CA TRP A 19 13.37 3.47 -5.64
C TRP A 19 13.02 4.93 -5.95
N THR A 20 13.89 5.59 -6.68
CA THR A 20 13.65 6.97 -7.14
C THR A 20 12.40 7.04 -8.03
N ARG A 21 12.27 6.14 -9.00
CA ARG A 21 11.09 6.07 -9.87
C ARG A 21 9.80 5.81 -9.10
N THR A 22 9.83 4.94 -8.08
CA THR A 22 8.68 4.71 -7.21
C THR A 22 8.23 5.99 -6.52
N TRP A 23 9.17 6.74 -5.96
CA TRP A 23 8.86 8.01 -5.29
C TRP A 23 8.33 9.08 -6.25
N GLU A 24 8.91 9.19 -7.43
CA GLU A 24 8.43 10.10 -8.47
C GLU A 24 7.00 9.77 -8.88
N THR A 25 6.72 8.51 -9.19
CA THR A 25 5.38 8.03 -9.53
C THR A 25 4.38 8.27 -8.40
N LEU A 26 4.76 8.00 -7.15
CA LEU A 26 3.92 8.25 -5.99
C LEU A 26 3.64 9.74 -5.79
N SER A 27 4.63 10.59 -6.02
CA SER A 27 4.50 12.05 -5.89
C SER A 27 3.54 12.60 -6.95
N GLU A 28 3.72 12.21 -8.22
CA GLU A 28 2.84 12.59 -9.32
C GLU A 28 1.40 12.10 -9.10
N PHE A 29 1.25 10.87 -8.62
CA PHE A 29 -0.04 10.32 -8.23
C PHE A 29 -0.68 11.19 -7.14
N GLY A 30 0.08 11.55 -6.11
CA GLY A 30 -0.40 12.39 -5.01
C GLY A 30 -0.94 13.73 -5.49
N GLU A 31 -0.20 14.41 -6.35
CA GLU A 31 -0.62 15.70 -6.92
C GLU A 31 -1.92 15.60 -7.73
N ARG A 32 -2.05 14.56 -8.54
CA ARG A 32 -3.23 14.36 -9.41
C ARG A 32 -4.44 13.81 -8.69
N PHE A 33 -4.23 12.99 -7.65
CA PHE A 33 -5.31 12.26 -6.99
C PHE A 33 -5.85 12.97 -5.74
N ALA A 34 -5.04 13.75 -5.03
CA ALA A 34 -5.47 14.47 -3.84
C ALA A 34 -6.73 15.33 -4.07
N PRO A 35 -6.85 16.11 -5.17
CA PRO A 35 -8.07 16.89 -5.45
C PRO A 35 -9.31 16.02 -5.68
N LYS A 36 -9.14 14.78 -6.15
CA LYS A 36 -10.25 13.85 -6.39
C LYS A 36 -10.75 13.18 -5.10
N LEU A 37 -9.90 13.03 -4.11
CA LEU A 37 -10.24 12.46 -2.82
C LEU A 37 -10.82 13.49 -1.84
N ALA A 38 -10.46 14.76 -1.99
CA ALA A 38 -10.90 15.83 -1.10
C ALA A 38 -12.45 15.95 -1.01
N PRO A 39 -13.25 15.86 -2.10
CA PRO A 39 -14.70 15.85 -2.01
C PRO A 39 -15.29 14.67 -1.23
N LEU A 40 -14.53 13.57 -1.10
CA LEU A 40 -14.91 12.39 -0.30
C LEU A 40 -14.53 12.54 1.19
N GLY A 41 -14.02 13.70 1.58
CA GLY A 41 -13.56 13.96 2.94
C GLY A 41 -12.24 13.29 3.28
N ILE A 42 -11.46 12.92 2.28
CA ILE A 42 -10.16 12.24 2.44
C ILE A 42 -9.03 13.20 2.06
N LYS A 43 -8.05 13.31 2.94
CA LYS A 43 -6.83 14.06 2.73
C LYS A 43 -5.68 13.11 2.46
N LEU A 44 -5.17 13.14 1.23
CA LEU A 44 -4.01 12.35 0.84
C LEU A 44 -2.73 12.99 1.37
N LYS A 45 -1.88 12.19 2.00
CA LYS A 45 -0.57 12.59 2.52
C LYS A 45 0.51 11.62 2.01
N LEU A 46 1.67 12.14 1.70
CA LEU A 46 2.84 11.35 1.33
C LEU A 46 3.93 11.53 2.38
N ARG A 47 4.59 10.45 2.74
CA ARG A 47 5.67 10.43 3.73
C ARG A 47 6.85 9.63 3.19
N LYS A 48 8.04 10.19 3.27
CA LYS A 48 9.28 9.47 3.00
C LYS A 48 9.88 9.02 4.33
N VAL A 49 10.13 7.72 4.47
CA VAL A 49 10.75 7.14 5.67
C VAL A 49 12.16 6.68 5.31
N ILE A 50 13.16 7.26 5.96
CA ILE A 50 14.56 6.97 5.71
C ILE A 50 15.08 6.14 6.88
N LEU A 51 15.51 4.90 6.60
CA LEU A 51 16.12 4.01 7.58
C LEU A 51 17.62 4.35 7.69
N ASP A 52 18.11 4.55 8.89
CA ASP A 52 19.45 5.10 9.10
C ASP A 52 20.58 4.09 8.88
N ASP A 53 20.33 2.81 9.18
CA ASP A 53 21.37 1.78 9.14
C ASP A 53 21.27 0.92 7.88
N ILE A 54 22.42 0.61 7.29
CA ILE A 54 22.54 -0.32 6.17
C ILE A 54 22.65 -1.75 6.75
N THR A 55 21.50 -2.38 6.95
CA THR A 55 21.38 -3.78 7.38
C THR A 55 20.64 -4.58 6.32
N GLU A 56 20.79 -5.90 6.35
CA GLU A 56 20.04 -6.77 5.43
C GLU A 56 18.52 -6.55 5.56
N ASP A 57 17.99 -6.47 6.78
CA ASP A 57 16.58 -6.23 7.03
C ASP A 57 16.10 -4.89 6.48
N ASN A 58 16.88 -3.83 6.68
CA ASN A 58 16.55 -2.50 6.15
C ASN A 58 16.62 -2.45 4.63
N LEU A 59 17.59 -3.12 4.02
CA LEU A 59 17.67 -3.23 2.56
C LEU A 59 16.47 -3.97 1.97
N MET A 60 15.97 -5.00 2.65
CA MET A 60 14.75 -5.71 2.25
C MET A 60 13.50 -4.84 2.40
N MET A 61 13.48 -3.88 3.32
CA MET A 61 12.41 -2.90 3.45
C MET A 61 12.50 -1.76 2.42
N GLY A 62 13.65 -1.58 1.81
CA GLY A 62 13.86 -0.54 0.79
C GLY A 62 12.88 -0.69 -0.38
N ASN A 63 12.34 0.43 -0.82
CA ASN A 63 11.26 0.52 -1.82
C ASN A 63 9.90 -0.06 -1.39
N MET A 64 9.72 -0.37 -0.12
CA MET A 64 8.40 -0.70 0.39
C MET A 64 7.53 0.57 0.43
N VAL A 65 6.31 0.45 -0.05
CA VAL A 65 5.27 1.47 0.13
C VAL A 65 4.20 0.92 1.03
N THR A 66 3.88 1.65 2.08
CA THR A 66 2.78 1.32 2.98
C THR A 66 1.66 2.33 2.83
N ILE A 67 0.47 1.91 3.23
CA ILE A 67 -0.72 2.74 3.29
C ILE A 67 -1.36 2.62 4.67
N GLU A 68 -1.78 3.75 5.22
CA GLU A 68 -2.51 3.80 6.49
C GLU A 68 -3.61 4.86 6.47
N SER A 69 -4.65 4.62 7.23
CA SER A 69 -5.71 5.58 7.49
C SER A 69 -6.30 5.31 8.88
N PRO A 70 -5.74 5.95 9.93
CA PRO A 70 -6.16 5.67 11.30
C PRO A 70 -7.65 5.92 11.55
N GLU A 71 -8.20 6.98 10.95
CA GLU A 71 -9.61 7.33 11.09
C GLU A 71 -10.56 6.37 10.39
N LEU A 72 -10.05 5.56 9.46
CA LEU A 72 -10.77 4.49 8.78
C LEU A 72 -10.45 3.10 9.36
N GLY A 73 -9.66 3.05 10.43
CA GLY A 73 -9.27 1.79 11.06
C GLY A 73 -8.22 0.99 10.30
N LEU A 74 -7.63 1.56 9.25
CA LEU A 74 -6.54 0.92 8.52
C LEU A 74 -5.21 1.24 9.19
N LYS A 75 -4.59 0.24 9.80
CA LYS A 75 -3.22 0.32 10.30
C LYS A 75 -2.24 0.35 9.14
N GLU A 76 -1.04 0.86 9.40
CA GLU A 76 0.03 0.83 8.41
C GLU A 76 0.21 -0.58 7.82
N THR A 77 -0.02 -0.70 6.53
CA THR A 77 -0.04 -1.98 5.80
C THR A 77 0.78 -1.84 4.52
N PRO A 78 1.72 -2.75 4.24
CA PRO A 78 2.38 -2.79 2.94
C PRO A 78 1.37 -2.91 1.81
N ILE A 79 1.59 -2.15 0.74
CA ILE A 79 0.64 -2.10 -0.38
C ILE A 79 0.47 -3.47 -1.04
N GLU A 80 1.51 -4.27 -1.10
CA GLU A 80 1.46 -5.64 -1.62
C GLU A 80 0.52 -6.54 -0.81
N ASN A 81 0.42 -6.32 0.50
CA ASN A 81 -0.50 -7.08 1.35
C ASN A 81 -1.94 -6.63 1.13
N LEU A 82 -2.18 -5.34 1.01
CA LEU A 82 -3.52 -4.80 0.74
C LEU A 82 -4.06 -5.25 -0.62
N LEU A 83 -3.20 -5.25 -1.63
CA LEU A 83 -3.56 -5.60 -3.01
C LEU A 83 -3.40 -7.08 -3.33
N MET A 84 -2.87 -7.88 -2.38
CA MET A 84 -2.56 -9.31 -2.56
C MET A 84 -1.63 -9.55 -3.76
N LEU A 85 -0.60 -8.71 -3.89
CA LEU A 85 0.41 -8.83 -4.95
C LEU A 85 1.43 -9.90 -4.61
N GLU A 86 1.95 -10.55 -5.62
CA GLU A 86 3.14 -11.37 -5.49
C GLU A 86 4.37 -10.49 -5.32
N LEU A 87 5.16 -10.76 -4.29
CA LEU A 87 6.42 -10.10 -3.98
C LEU A 87 7.54 -11.12 -3.99
N ASP A 88 8.61 -10.80 -4.68
CA ASP A 88 9.86 -11.58 -4.67
C ASP A 88 11.05 -10.62 -4.52
N PHE A 89 12.20 -11.18 -4.19
CA PHE A 89 13.46 -10.44 -4.12
C PHE A 89 14.37 -10.97 -5.22
N THR A 90 14.60 -10.15 -6.24
CA THR A 90 15.36 -10.53 -7.42
C THR A 90 16.63 -9.71 -7.57
N ASP A 91 17.60 -10.24 -8.30
CA ASP A 91 18.81 -9.52 -8.60
C ASP A 91 18.52 -8.23 -9.36
N CYS A 92 19.24 -7.18 -8.97
CA CYS A 92 19.10 -5.85 -9.55
C CYS A 92 20.49 -5.28 -9.82
N ASP A 93 20.76 -4.92 -11.07
CA ASP A 93 22.05 -4.33 -11.43
C ASP A 93 22.26 -2.93 -10.83
N GLU A 94 21.17 -2.23 -10.51
CA GLU A 94 21.16 -0.87 -9.97
C GLU A 94 21.14 -0.82 -8.43
N CYS A 95 20.91 -1.97 -7.76
CA CYS A 95 20.78 -2.05 -6.30
C CYS A 95 22.12 -2.44 -5.67
N ALA A 96 22.88 -1.44 -5.27
CA ALA A 96 24.17 -1.62 -4.60
C ALA A 96 24.31 -0.69 -3.40
N VAL A 97 25.01 -1.17 -2.37
CA VAL A 97 25.42 -0.34 -1.23
C VAL A 97 26.65 0.50 -1.60
N PRO A 98 26.97 1.58 -0.85
CA PRO A 98 28.26 2.26 -0.97
C PRO A 98 29.41 1.26 -0.79
N GLY A 99 30.31 1.18 -1.79
CA GLY A 99 31.37 0.17 -1.85
C GLY A 99 31.14 -0.95 -2.84
N GLY A 100 29.95 -1.00 -3.48
CA GLY A 100 29.66 -1.82 -4.67
C GLY A 100 29.04 -3.20 -4.40
N ALA A 101 28.81 -3.60 -3.15
CA ALA A 101 28.08 -4.85 -2.88
C ALA A 101 26.62 -4.73 -3.30
N LYS A 102 26.16 -5.65 -4.16
CA LYS A 102 24.78 -5.69 -4.63
C LYS A 102 23.87 -6.35 -3.61
N PHE A 103 22.59 -5.92 -3.59
CA PHE A 103 21.53 -6.52 -2.79
C PHE A 103 20.29 -6.79 -3.64
N PRO A 104 19.44 -7.78 -3.29
CA PRO A 104 18.24 -8.07 -4.06
C PRO A 104 17.20 -6.96 -3.93
N CYS A 105 16.52 -6.67 -5.04
CA CYS A 105 15.44 -5.69 -5.09
C CYS A 105 14.08 -6.32 -4.86
N ARG A 106 13.20 -5.58 -4.17
CA ARG A 106 11.77 -5.89 -4.14
C ARG A 106 11.22 -5.88 -5.55
N THR A 107 10.66 -6.99 -5.98
CA THR A 107 10.08 -7.17 -7.31
C THR A 107 8.63 -7.59 -7.17
N PHE A 108 7.74 -6.82 -7.75
CA PHE A 108 6.31 -7.04 -7.73
C PHE A 108 5.85 -7.59 -9.07
N ARG A 109 4.84 -8.42 -9.04
CA ARG A 109 4.11 -8.77 -10.26
C ARG A 109 2.95 -7.81 -10.42
N ASP A 110 2.90 -7.09 -11.54
CA ASP A 110 1.82 -6.16 -11.85
C ASP A 110 0.52 -6.88 -12.25
N PHE A 111 -0.54 -6.11 -12.50
CA PHE A 111 -1.85 -6.67 -12.85
C PHE A 111 -1.87 -7.36 -14.24
N ASP A 112 -0.89 -7.09 -15.08
CA ASP A 112 -0.70 -7.75 -16.38
C ASP A 112 0.21 -8.98 -16.30
N GLY A 113 0.69 -9.33 -15.11
CA GLY A 113 1.58 -10.46 -14.87
C GLY A 113 3.05 -10.19 -15.21
N LYS A 114 3.44 -8.91 -15.31
CA LYS A 114 4.83 -8.49 -15.55
C LYS A 114 5.53 -8.16 -14.26
N ASP A 115 6.81 -8.48 -14.20
CA ASP A 115 7.67 -8.11 -13.08
C ASP A 115 8.04 -6.62 -13.15
N CYS A 116 7.92 -5.93 -12.03
CA CYS A 116 8.33 -4.54 -11.88
C CYS A 116 9.05 -4.30 -10.55
N GLN A 117 10.13 -3.53 -10.60
CA GLN A 117 10.89 -3.11 -9.42
C GLN A 117 10.51 -1.72 -8.94
N ALA A 118 10.10 -0.84 -9.86
CA ALA A 118 9.44 0.41 -9.52
C ALA A 118 7.92 0.19 -9.47
N LEU A 119 7.26 0.68 -8.44
CA LEU A 119 5.81 0.51 -8.31
C LEU A 119 5.08 1.40 -9.32
N PRO A 120 4.19 0.81 -10.14
CA PRO A 120 3.39 1.58 -11.08
C PRO A 120 2.26 2.33 -10.38
N GLU A 121 1.77 3.38 -11.02
CA GLU A 121 0.70 4.23 -10.49
C GLU A 121 -0.59 3.46 -10.19
N GLU A 122 -0.87 2.43 -10.98
CA GLU A 122 -2.07 1.62 -10.80
C GLU A 122 -2.16 1.00 -9.39
N PHE A 123 -1.03 0.68 -8.77
CA PHE A 123 -1.01 0.17 -7.41
C PHE A 123 -1.49 1.21 -6.40
N PHE A 124 -1.03 2.44 -6.53
CA PHE A 124 -1.43 3.53 -5.63
C PHE A 124 -2.90 3.90 -5.82
N MET A 125 -3.34 3.94 -7.06
CA MET A 125 -4.74 4.22 -7.40
C MET A 125 -5.67 3.14 -6.84
N GLU A 126 -5.39 1.88 -7.09
CA GLU A 126 -6.19 0.76 -6.58
C GLU A 126 -6.23 0.73 -5.05
N ALA A 127 -5.09 0.93 -4.39
CA ALA A 127 -5.02 0.98 -2.93
C ALA A 127 -5.85 2.14 -2.37
N ALA A 128 -5.71 3.34 -2.94
CA ALA A 128 -6.46 4.51 -2.50
C ALA A 128 -7.98 4.33 -2.69
N LEU A 129 -8.40 3.75 -3.81
CA LEU A 129 -9.81 3.49 -4.09
C LEU A 129 -10.39 2.44 -3.13
N ARG A 130 -9.68 1.37 -2.86
CA ARG A 130 -10.12 0.35 -1.88
C ARG A 130 -10.37 0.96 -0.51
N VAL A 131 -9.45 1.79 -0.03
CA VAL A 131 -9.61 2.45 1.28
C VAL A 131 -10.75 3.46 1.24
N ALA A 132 -10.84 4.29 0.20
CA ALA A 132 -11.87 5.32 0.08
C ALA A 132 -13.29 4.72 0.02
N PHE A 133 -13.48 3.64 -0.76
CA PHE A 133 -14.79 3.01 -0.90
C PHE A 133 -15.16 2.12 0.28
N SER A 134 -14.22 1.43 0.90
CA SER A 134 -14.48 0.71 2.15
C SER A 134 -15.02 1.61 3.25
N ALA A 135 -14.61 2.88 3.26
CA ALA A 135 -15.11 3.88 4.20
C ALA A 135 -16.57 4.29 3.94
N GLN A 136 -17.06 4.15 2.71
CA GLN A 136 -18.44 4.50 2.35
C GLN A 136 -19.41 3.35 2.61
N GLU A 137 -18.92 2.12 2.59
CA GLU A 137 -19.69 0.92 2.91
C GLU A 137 -19.81 0.65 4.43
N ALA A 138 -19.16 1.44 5.25
CA ALA A 138 -19.15 1.33 6.72
C ALA A 138 -20.49 1.70 7.41
N GLY A 139 -21.58 1.77 6.64
CA GLY A 139 -22.94 1.60 7.20
C GLY A 139 -23.29 0.13 7.45
N GLY A 140 -22.45 -0.81 7.03
CA GLY A 140 -22.53 -2.23 7.29
C GLY A 140 -21.15 -2.74 7.69
N CYS A 141 -21.00 -3.70 8.53
CA CYS A 141 -19.81 -4.29 9.17
C CYS A 141 -18.45 -3.64 8.79
N GLY A 142 -17.88 -2.84 9.66
CA GLY A 142 -16.62 -2.08 9.46
C GLY A 142 -15.34 -2.92 9.38
N CYS A 143 -15.30 -3.97 8.60
CA CYS A 143 -14.13 -4.83 8.45
C CYS A 143 -13.54 -4.72 7.04
N LEU A 144 -12.41 -4.03 6.93
CA LEU A 144 -11.60 -3.95 5.71
C LEU A 144 -10.99 -5.32 5.28
N ASN A 145 -11.09 -6.35 6.12
CA ASN A 145 -10.48 -7.67 5.91
C ASN A 145 -11.42 -8.85 6.21
N CYS A 146 -12.71 -8.67 6.04
CA CYS A 146 -13.65 -9.76 6.28
C CYS A 146 -13.94 -10.54 4.98
N SER A 147 -13.22 -11.62 4.76
CA SER A 147 -13.48 -12.55 3.64
C SER A 147 -14.83 -13.27 3.74
N SER A 148 -15.50 -13.16 4.87
CA SER A 148 -16.82 -13.77 5.12
C SER A 148 -18.02 -12.85 4.87
N CYS A 149 -17.81 -11.56 4.52
CA CYS A 149 -18.92 -10.63 4.24
C CYS A 149 -19.47 -10.70 2.82
N ALA A 150 -19.04 -11.68 2.01
CA ALA A 150 -19.54 -11.86 0.64
C ALA A 150 -21.02 -12.27 0.55
N SER A 151 -21.65 -12.59 1.66
CA SER A 151 -23.04 -13.07 1.72
C SER A 151 -24.03 -12.15 2.42
N GLY A 152 -23.74 -10.85 2.47
CA GLY A 152 -24.68 -9.83 2.96
C GLY A 152 -24.87 -9.89 4.48
N CYS A 153 -24.54 -8.81 5.16
CA CYS A 153 -24.99 -8.59 6.53
C CYS A 153 -26.51 -8.41 6.48
N GLY A 154 -27.22 -9.44 6.89
CA GLY A 154 -28.68 -9.37 7.04
C GLY A 154 -29.06 -8.46 8.19
N ASP A 155 -30.19 -7.87 7.99
CA ASP A 155 -30.86 -6.80 8.71
C ASP A 155 -30.78 -6.79 10.24
N GLU A 156 -30.61 -5.57 10.68
CA GLU A 156 -31.37 -4.87 11.74
C GLU A 156 -31.36 -5.46 13.16
N GLU A 157 -30.91 -4.66 13.97
CA GLU A 157 -31.12 -4.36 15.39
C GLU A 157 -29.94 -4.59 16.32
N GLN A 158 -28.85 -5.31 15.97
CA GLN A 158 -27.74 -5.45 16.93
C GLN A 158 -26.34 -5.59 16.36
N GLY A 159 -26.08 -5.30 15.10
CA GLY A 159 -24.70 -5.28 14.56
C GLY A 159 -23.93 -6.60 14.68
N ILE A 160 -24.62 -7.73 14.73
CA ILE A 160 -24.02 -9.06 14.82
C ILE A 160 -24.21 -9.74 13.48
N CYS A 161 -23.12 -10.12 12.84
CA CYS A 161 -23.15 -11.02 11.69
C CYS A 161 -23.68 -12.39 12.15
N HIS A 162 -24.86 -12.77 11.71
CA HIS A 162 -25.39 -14.12 11.96
C HIS A 162 -24.84 -15.09 10.93
N ASP A 163 -24.09 -16.07 11.40
CA ASP A 163 -23.79 -17.28 10.65
C ASP A 163 -25.10 -18.04 10.36
N HIS A 164 -25.56 -17.99 9.14
CA HIS A 164 -26.55 -18.92 8.66
C HIS A 164 -25.88 -20.24 8.26
N PHE A 165 -25.63 -21.10 9.23
CA PHE A 165 -25.56 -22.53 8.95
C PHE A 165 -26.99 -23.04 8.75
N LYS A 166 -27.31 -23.44 7.54
CA LYS A 166 -28.43 -24.35 7.28
C LYS A 166 -27.88 -25.74 7.06
N GLU A 167 -28.37 -26.63 7.89
CA GLU A 167 -28.31 -28.08 7.72
C GLU A 167 -28.85 -28.55 6.34
#